data_578cbb7076904daaa3f7fe2f1a48cc14
#
_entry.id   578cbb7076904daaa3f7fe2f1a48cc14
#
_cell.length_a   1.000
_cell.length_b   1.000
_cell.length_c   1.000
_cell.angle_alpha   90.00
_cell.angle_beta   90.00
_cell.angle_gamma   90.00
#
_symmetry.space_group_name_H-M   'P 1'
#
loop_
_entity.id
_entity.type
_entity.pdbx_description
1 polymer ?
#
loop_
_entity_poly.entity_id
_entity_poly.type
_entity_poly.pdbx_seq_one_letter_code
_entity_poly.pdbx_strand_id
1 'polypeptide(L)'
;MNAPISTSWIDLAPGFAGYLALPPGGRGPGLVLWPEIFGVNDHIRAVADQYALAGFVVLAPDVFWRQAPRVELGYTGADRDRAVQLMQGYSAANALADIALAFAVIKARPELSGRVGSIGYCMGGRLAYLTAATTAVDAAVAYYGGGIQTQLERAASIRCPMQFHYAELDDHIPMSAVDQVRQALLGSAAAAQTEVHVYPGAMHGFNCWARASYHAPSAALALGRSLGYLAHHLHGL
;
A
#
# COMPACT_ATOMS: atom_id res chain seq x y z
N MET A 1 14.37 13.68 24.79
CA MET A 1 13.04 13.36 24.19
C MET A 1 13.29 13.19 22.70
N ASN A 2 12.90 12.05 22.13
CA ASN A 2 12.98 11.89 20.67
C ASN A 2 12.04 12.89 20.00
N ALA A 3 12.50 13.48 18.89
CA ALA A 3 11.64 14.36 18.08
C ALA A 3 10.37 13.62 17.64
N PRO A 4 9.21 14.28 17.57
CA PRO A 4 8.04 13.70 16.95
C PRO A 4 8.34 13.37 15.47
N ILE A 5 7.49 12.56 14.83
CA ILE A 5 7.60 12.34 13.38
C ILE A 5 7.64 13.69 12.65
N SER A 6 8.39 13.74 11.57
CA SER A 6 8.44 14.90 10.68
C SER A 6 7.72 14.57 9.39
N THR A 7 6.80 15.44 8.95
CA THR A 7 6.01 15.23 7.75
C THR A 7 6.12 16.40 6.78
N SER A 8 6.10 16.09 5.48
CA SER A 8 6.14 17.10 4.42
C SER A 8 5.60 16.53 3.12
N TRP A 9 5.19 17.41 2.22
CA TRP A 9 5.01 17.04 0.83
C TRP A 9 6.31 17.29 0.07
N ILE A 10 6.68 16.34 -0.76
CA ILE A 10 7.88 16.41 -1.60
C ILE A 10 7.50 16.19 -3.06
N ASP A 11 8.29 16.73 -3.98
CA ASP A 11 8.14 16.45 -5.40
C ASP A 11 8.91 15.18 -5.77
N LEU A 12 8.23 14.24 -6.42
CA LEU A 12 8.82 13.04 -6.99
C LEU A 12 9.29 13.31 -8.43
N ALA A 13 8.52 14.13 -9.14
CA ALA A 13 8.80 14.68 -10.47
C ALA A 13 8.00 15.98 -10.66
N PRO A 14 8.21 16.75 -11.71
CA PRO A 14 7.39 17.93 -12.00
C PRO A 14 5.89 17.60 -12.02
N GLY A 15 5.13 18.17 -11.09
CA GLY A 15 3.69 17.93 -10.89
C GLY A 15 3.32 16.65 -10.16
N PHE A 16 4.25 15.75 -9.90
CA PHE A 16 4.02 14.53 -9.13
C PHE A 16 4.57 14.67 -7.72
N ALA A 17 3.69 14.84 -6.76
CA ALA A 17 4.04 14.98 -5.34
C ALA A 17 3.80 13.68 -4.55
N GLY A 18 4.35 13.61 -3.35
CA GLY A 18 4.07 12.56 -2.37
C GLY A 18 4.19 13.08 -0.95
N TYR A 19 3.39 12.53 -0.05
CA TYR A 19 3.48 12.78 1.39
C TYR A 19 4.60 11.93 1.97
N LEU A 20 5.58 12.59 2.58
CA LEU A 20 6.71 11.95 3.26
C LEU A 20 6.50 12.07 4.77
N ALA A 21 6.59 10.95 5.48
CA ALA A 21 6.64 10.90 6.93
C ALA A 21 7.94 10.23 7.39
N LEU A 22 8.68 10.93 8.24
CA LEU A 22 9.97 10.47 8.77
C LEU A 22 9.81 9.98 10.21
N PRO A 23 10.48 8.87 10.59
CA PRO A 23 10.43 8.34 11.95
C PRO A 23 11.10 9.30 12.96
N PRO A 24 10.84 9.15 14.27
CA PRO A 24 11.44 9.98 15.31
C PRO A 24 12.96 10.04 15.28
N GLY A 25 13.62 8.96 14.81
CA GLY A 25 15.08 8.92 14.61
C GLY A 25 15.55 9.58 13.31
N GLY A 26 14.65 10.10 12.48
CA GLY A 26 14.93 10.73 11.18
C GLY A 26 15.40 9.77 10.09
N ARG A 27 15.65 8.50 10.39
CA ARG A 27 16.15 7.48 9.45
C ARG A 27 15.54 6.12 9.74
N GLY A 28 15.36 5.32 8.69
CA GLY A 28 14.79 3.98 8.80
C GLY A 28 14.71 3.27 7.43
N PRO A 29 14.23 2.03 7.40
CA PRO A 29 13.88 1.38 6.14
C PRO A 29 12.75 2.13 5.44
N GLY A 30 12.74 2.09 4.11
CA GLY A 30 11.76 2.77 3.30
C GLY A 30 10.46 1.98 3.17
N LEU A 31 9.34 2.69 3.09
CA LEU A 31 8.02 2.10 2.84
C LEU A 31 7.22 2.98 1.87
N VAL A 32 6.96 2.47 0.66
CA VAL A 32 6.02 3.14 -0.26
C VAL A 32 4.60 2.73 0.12
N LEU A 33 3.77 3.71 0.49
CA LEU A 33 2.38 3.53 0.89
C LEU A 33 1.44 3.94 -0.24
N TRP A 34 0.74 3.00 -0.85
CA TRP A 34 -0.21 3.25 -1.92
C TRP A 34 -1.62 3.50 -1.36
N PRO A 35 -2.22 4.64 -1.70
CA PRO A 35 -3.53 5.02 -1.17
C PRO A 35 -4.68 4.23 -1.81
N GLU A 36 -5.85 4.31 -1.19
CA GLU A 36 -7.13 3.97 -1.78
C GLU A 36 -7.49 4.94 -2.92
N ILE A 37 -8.66 4.75 -3.55
CA ILE A 37 -9.15 5.64 -4.62
C ILE A 37 -9.47 7.08 -4.14
N PHE A 38 -9.38 7.35 -2.86
CA PHE A 38 -9.67 8.66 -2.24
C PHE A 38 -8.43 9.58 -2.16
N GLY A 39 -7.29 9.14 -2.71
CA GLY A 39 -6.05 9.90 -2.70
C GLY A 39 -5.32 9.87 -1.35
N VAL A 40 -4.37 10.79 -1.18
CA VAL A 40 -3.58 10.90 0.06
C VAL A 40 -4.32 11.78 1.07
N ASN A 41 -5.50 11.34 1.46
CA ASN A 41 -6.39 12.01 2.40
C ASN A 41 -5.93 11.86 3.88
N ASP A 42 -6.70 12.44 4.80
CA ASP A 42 -6.38 12.40 6.24
C ASP A 42 -6.12 10.99 6.78
N HIS A 43 -6.92 9.99 6.33
CA HIS A 43 -6.73 8.61 6.76
C HIS A 43 -5.38 8.06 6.28
N ILE A 44 -5.04 8.22 5.01
CA ILE A 44 -3.77 7.72 4.45
C ILE A 44 -2.57 8.44 5.07
N ARG A 45 -2.67 9.75 5.34
CA ARG A 45 -1.62 10.47 6.08
C ARG A 45 -1.44 9.92 7.49
N ALA A 46 -2.55 9.68 8.22
CA ALA A 46 -2.48 9.09 9.55
C ALA A 46 -1.91 7.66 9.55
N VAL A 47 -2.18 6.86 8.51
CA VAL A 47 -1.54 5.56 8.31
C VAL A 47 -0.05 5.72 8.04
N ALA A 48 0.37 6.69 7.20
CA ALA A 48 1.79 6.98 6.98
C ALA A 48 2.50 7.36 8.28
N ASP A 49 1.87 8.20 9.09
CA ASP A 49 2.38 8.64 10.40
C ASP A 49 2.51 7.46 11.37
N GLN A 50 1.55 6.54 11.37
CA GLN A 50 1.59 5.32 12.18
C GLN A 50 2.78 4.42 11.83
N TYR A 51 3.06 4.21 10.53
CA TYR A 51 4.25 3.46 10.11
C TYR A 51 5.55 4.24 10.37
N ALA A 52 5.54 5.56 10.27
CA ALA A 52 6.68 6.38 10.63
C ALA A 52 6.99 6.28 12.14
N LEU A 53 5.98 6.28 13.02
CA LEU A 53 6.15 6.00 14.46
C LEU A 53 6.72 4.60 14.72
N ALA A 54 6.47 3.64 13.84
CA ALA A 54 7.06 2.30 13.90
C ALA A 54 8.48 2.21 13.31
N GLY A 55 9.08 3.34 12.91
CA GLY A 55 10.49 3.43 12.51
C GLY A 55 10.74 3.44 11.00
N PHE A 56 9.70 3.51 10.16
CA PHE A 56 9.85 3.54 8.70
C PHE A 56 9.93 4.96 8.14
N VAL A 57 10.69 5.14 7.07
CA VAL A 57 10.60 6.32 6.19
C VAL A 57 9.47 6.05 5.20
N VAL A 58 8.35 6.74 5.33
CA VAL A 58 7.13 6.43 4.56
C VAL A 58 6.90 7.48 3.49
N LEU A 59 6.69 7.01 2.25
CA LEU A 59 6.33 7.85 1.11
C LEU A 59 4.97 7.41 0.57
N ALA A 60 3.96 8.30 0.63
CA ALA A 60 2.65 8.09 0.04
C ALA A 60 2.48 8.95 -1.24
N PRO A 61 2.64 8.37 -2.45
CA PRO A 61 2.54 9.11 -3.71
C PRO A 61 1.12 9.57 -4.02
N ASP A 62 0.98 10.74 -4.62
CA ASP A 62 -0.29 11.24 -5.19
C ASP A 62 -0.59 10.52 -6.52
N VAL A 63 -1.29 9.40 -6.46
CA VAL A 63 -1.55 8.54 -7.62
C VAL A 63 -2.41 9.17 -8.71
N PHE A 64 -3.15 10.23 -8.39
CA PHE A 64 -4.04 10.90 -9.35
C PHE A 64 -3.46 12.19 -9.94
N TRP A 65 -2.21 12.53 -9.67
CA TRP A 65 -1.58 13.78 -10.04
C TRP A 65 -1.75 14.21 -11.50
N ARG A 66 -1.86 13.27 -12.45
CA ARG A 66 -2.09 13.57 -13.87
C ARG A 66 -3.52 14.00 -14.18
N GLN A 67 -4.48 13.64 -13.33
CA GLN A 67 -5.90 13.97 -13.50
C GLN A 67 -6.29 15.17 -12.63
N ALA A 68 -5.83 15.18 -11.40
CA ALA A 68 -5.99 16.27 -10.44
C ALA A 68 -4.88 16.18 -9.38
N PRO A 69 -4.13 17.25 -9.11
CA PRO A 69 -3.10 17.25 -8.09
C PRO A 69 -3.71 17.25 -6.68
N ARG A 70 -3.07 16.53 -5.77
CA ARG A 70 -3.39 16.58 -4.35
C ARG A 70 -4.84 16.19 -4.05
N VAL A 71 -5.28 15.07 -4.61
CA VAL A 71 -6.62 14.51 -4.33
C VAL A 71 -6.70 14.05 -2.87
N GLU A 72 -7.68 14.61 -2.14
CA GLU A 72 -7.97 14.34 -0.73
C GLU A 72 -9.50 14.27 -0.56
N LEU A 73 -10.08 13.10 -0.82
CA LEU A 73 -11.52 12.90 -0.83
C LEU A 73 -12.02 12.15 0.41
N GLY A 74 -13.25 12.47 0.81
CA GLY A 74 -14.00 11.69 1.78
C GLY A 74 -14.59 10.40 1.18
N TYR A 75 -15.29 9.61 2.02
CA TYR A 75 -15.70 8.24 1.66
C TYR A 75 -17.16 8.13 1.20
N THR A 76 -17.90 9.22 1.15
CA THR A 76 -19.36 9.24 0.87
C THR A 76 -19.75 10.34 -0.10
N GLY A 77 -20.96 10.25 -0.66
CA GLY A 77 -21.55 11.30 -1.50
C GLY A 77 -20.69 11.66 -2.72
N ALA A 78 -20.62 12.94 -3.03
CA ALA A 78 -19.92 13.47 -4.20
C ALA A 78 -18.42 13.13 -4.22
N ASP A 79 -17.77 13.03 -3.06
CA ASP A 79 -16.37 12.64 -2.96
C ASP A 79 -16.15 11.20 -3.41
N ARG A 80 -17.03 10.27 -3.01
CA ARG A 80 -16.99 8.88 -3.48
C ARG A 80 -17.20 8.79 -4.99
N ASP A 81 -18.16 9.55 -5.53
CA ASP A 81 -18.42 9.56 -6.97
C ASP A 81 -17.20 10.10 -7.73
N ARG A 82 -16.58 11.15 -7.22
CA ARG A 82 -15.34 11.70 -7.78
C ARG A 82 -14.19 10.72 -7.73
N ALA A 83 -14.02 10.00 -6.63
CA ALA A 83 -12.99 8.96 -6.48
C ALA A 83 -13.15 7.84 -7.51
N VAL A 84 -14.39 7.39 -7.76
CA VAL A 84 -14.70 6.39 -8.79
C VAL A 84 -14.34 6.89 -10.19
N GLN A 85 -14.67 8.15 -10.53
CA GLN A 85 -14.29 8.76 -11.82
C GLN A 85 -12.76 8.79 -12.01
N LEU A 86 -12.01 9.20 -10.97
CA LEU A 86 -10.55 9.24 -11.01
C LEU A 86 -9.97 7.84 -11.20
N MET A 87 -10.50 6.84 -10.50
CA MET A 87 -10.08 5.44 -10.64
C MET A 87 -10.33 4.92 -12.07
N GLN A 88 -11.48 5.24 -12.68
CA GLN A 88 -11.79 4.85 -14.05
C GLN A 88 -10.83 5.45 -15.09
N GLY A 89 -10.35 6.67 -14.84
CA GLY A 89 -9.35 7.35 -15.66
C GLY A 89 -7.90 6.93 -15.37
N TYR A 90 -7.66 6.05 -14.38
CA TYR A 90 -6.31 5.65 -13.96
C TYR A 90 -5.73 4.56 -14.87
N SER A 91 -4.76 4.92 -15.68
CA SER A 91 -4.15 4.03 -16.68
C SER A 91 -3.17 3.04 -16.03
N ALA A 92 -3.21 1.78 -16.46
CA ALA A 92 -2.26 0.75 -16.01
C ALA A 92 -0.81 1.09 -16.40
N ALA A 93 -0.57 1.70 -17.57
CA ALA A 93 0.76 2.14 -17.99
C ALA A 93 1.30 3.26 -17.09
N ASN A 94 0.45 4.23 -16.73
CA ASN A 94 0.79 5.28 -15.78
C ASN A 94 1.09 4.71 -14.39
N ALA A 95 0.32 3.70 -13.94
CA ALA A 95 0.57 3.02 -12.67
C ALA A 95 2.00 2.46 -12.58
N LEU A 96 2.46 1.77 -13.63
CA LEU A 96 3.81 1.19 -13.65
C LEU A 96 4.91 2.27 -13.68
N ALA A 97 4.69 3.35 -14.41
CA ALA A 97 5.62 4.48 -14.44
C ALA A 97 5.72 5.17 -13.06
N ASP A 98 4.58 5.39 -12.40
CA ASP A 98 4.53 6.00 -11.07
C ASP A 98 5.17 5.10 -10.00
N ILE A 99 4.95 3.79 -10.09
CA ILE A 99 5.60 2.79 -9.23
C ILE A 99 7.13 2.86 -9.36
N ALA A 100 7.64 2.83 -10.59
CA ALA A 100 9.08 2.87 -10.83
C ALA A 100 9.69 4.17 -10.28
N LEU A 101 9.02 5.30 -10.49
CA LEU A 101 9.49 6.61 -10.03
C LEU A 101 9.43 6.74 -8.50
N ALA A 102 8.32 6.36 -7.86
CA ALA A 102 8.21 6.39 -6.40
C ALA A 102 9.25 5.50 -5.73
N PHE A 103 9.50 4.31 -6.30
CA PHE A 103 10.54 3.40 -5.82
C PHE A 103 11.94 4.02 -5.97
N ALA A 104 12.26 4.63 -7.10
CA ALA A 104 13.53 5.30 -7.32
C ALA A 104 13.75 6.46 -6.34
N VAL A 105 12.71 7.27 -6.13
CA VAL A 105 12.77 8.41 -5.19
C VAL A 105 13.04 7.95 -3.77
N ILE A 106 12.29 6.97 -3.25
CA ILE A 106 12.51 6.51 -1.86
C ILE A 106 13.88 5.84 -1.70
N LYS A 107 14.37 5.13 -2.71
CA LYS A 107 15.73 4.54 -2.72
C LYS A 107 16.85 5.58 -2.67
N ALA A 108 16.63 6.76 -3.22
CA ALA A 108 17.59 7.86 -3.24
C ALA A 108 17.52 8.76 -1.99
N ARG A 109 16.59 8.53 -1.07
CA ARG A 109 16.42 9.39 0.11
C ARG A 109 17.62 9.28 1.06
N PRO A 110 18.17 10.39 1.56
CA PRO A 110 19.26 10.39 2.55
C PRO A 110 18.83 9.81 3.91
N GLU A 111 17.53 9.83 4.20
CA GLU A 111 16.93 9.25 5.42
C GLU A 111 16.80 7.72 5.34
N LEU A 112 16.94 7.13 4.16
CA LEU A 112 16.88 5.68 4.01
C LEU A 112 18.06 5.02 4.70
N SER A 113 17.76 4.03 5.53
CA SER A 113 18.76 3.13 6.12
C SER A 113 18.25 1.69 5.98
N GLY A 114 18.79 0.97 4.99
CA GLY A 114 18.44 -0.43 4.77
C GLY A 114 17.50 -0.68 3.59
N ARG A 115 16.52 -1.56 3.81
CA ARG A 115 15.65 -2.12 2.77
C ARG A 115 14.44 -1.23 2.48
N VAL A 116 13.76 -1.51 1.37
CA VAL A 116 12.54 -0.80 0.96
C VAL A 116 11.39 -1.79 0.78
N GLY A 117 10.28 -1.52 1.44
CA GLY A 117 9.02 -2.24 1.27
C GLY A 117 7.95 -1.44 0.53
N SER A 118 6.85 -2.11 0.28
CA SER A 118 5.64 -1.52 -0.26
C SER A 118 4.42 -1.98 0.52
N ILE A 119 3.46 -1.09 0.74
CA ILE A 119 2.16 -1.41 1.34
C ILE A 119 1.07 -0.62 0.64
N GLY A 120 -0.13 -1.18 0.56
CA GLY A 120 -1.23 -0.44 -0.06
C GLY A 120 -2.61 -0.99 0.28
N TYR A 121 -3.61 -0.14 0.10
CA TYR A 121 -5.00 -0.35 0.49
C TYR A 121 -5.94 -0.22 -0.70
N CYS A 122 -6.87 -1.14 -0.92
CA CYS A 122 -7.83 -1.15 -2.03
C CYS A 122 -7.10 -1.12 -3.40
N MET A 123 -7.30 -0.09 -4.21
CA MET A 123 -6.51 0.15 -5.42
C MET A 123 -5.00 0.11 -5.10
N GLY A 124 -4.61 0.71 -3.99
CA GLY A 124 -3.22 0.68 -3.50
C GLY A 124 -2.73 -0.73 -3.15
N GLY A 125 -3.58 -1.64 -2.71
CA GLY A 125 -3.22 -3.04 -2.50
C GLY A 125 -2.82 -3.72 -3.81
N ARG A 126 -3.51 -3.42 -4.92
CA ARG A 126 -3.08 -3.83 -6.26
C ARG A 126 -1.77 -3.16 -6.68
N LEU A 127 -1.58 -1.87 -6.36
CA LEU A 127 -0.31 -1.17 -6.65
C LEU A 127 0.86 -1.77 -5.86
N ALA A 128 0.66 -2.19 -4.61
CA ALA A 128 1.68 -2.90 -3.83
C ALA A 128 2.06 -4.24 -4.47
N TYR A 129 1.08 -5.01 -4.96
CA TYR A 129 1.33 -6.23 -5.74
C TYR A 129 2.13 -5.94 -7.01
N LEU A 130 1.75 -4.91 -7.77
CA LEU A 130 2.47 -4.50 -8.98
C LEU A 130 3.89 -4.02 -8.64
N THR A 131 4.08 -3.30 -7.53
CA THR A 131 5.39 -2.88 -7.04
C THR A 131 6.28 -4.10 -6.79
N ALA A 132 5.77 -5.13 -6.12
CA ALA A 132 6.50 -6.38 -5.89
C ALA A 132 6.87 -7.13 -7.18
N ALA A 133 5.99 -7.05 -8.21
CA ALA A 133 6.22 -7.72 -9.49
C ALA A 133 7.15 -6.98 -10.45
N THR A 134 7.35 -5.66 -10.27
CA THR A 134 8.03 -4.81 -11.27
C THR A 134 9.23 -4.03 -10.73
N THR A 135 9.47 -4.08 -9.43
CA THR A 135 10.61 -3.41 -8.77
C THR A 135 11.39 -4.38 -7.88
N ALA A 136 12.50 -3.93 -7.34
CA ALA A 136 13.32 -4.69 -6.39
C ALA A 136 13.00 -4.32 -4.93
N VAL A 137 11.71 -4.25 -4.56
CA VAL A 137 11.32 -4.12 -3.15
C VAL A 137 11.66 -5.39 -2.38
N ASP A 138 11.97 -5.24 -1.11
CA ASP A 138 12.41 -6.33 -0.24
C ASP A 138 11.23 -7.03 0.47
N ALA A 139 10.07 -6.41 0.56
CA ALA A 139 8.81 -7.00 1.02
C ALA A 139 7.61 -6.17 0.56
N ALA A 140 6.43 -6.80 0.44
CA ALA A 140 5.21 -6.07 0.11
C ALA A 140 3.98 -6.57 0.90
N VAL A 141 3.05 -5.65 1.19
CA VAL A 141 1.79 -5.93 1.90
C VAL A 141 0.61 -5.36 1.11
N ALA A 142 -0.38 -6.18 0.83
CA ALA A 142 -1.57 -5.80 0.06
C ALA A 142 -2.84 -5.98 0.89
N TYR A 143 -3.52 -4.90 1.22
CA TYR A 143 -4.84 -4.90 1.86
C TYR A 143 -5.94 -4.83 0.82
N TYR A 144 -6.85 -5.81 0.85
CA TYR A 144 -8.04 -5.88 -0.02
C TYR A 144 -7.80 -5.33 -1.43
N GLY A 145 -6.73 -5.82 -2.08
CA GLY A 145 -6.27 -5.37 -3.39
C GLY A 145 -7.20 -5.82 -4.51
N GLY A 146 -8.17 -4.99 -4.86
CA GLY A 146 -9.11 -5.29 -5.96
C GLY A 146 -8.42 -5.27 -7.32
N GLY A 147 -8.71 -6.28 -8.16
CA GLY A 147 -8.17 -6.39 -9.50
C GLY A 147 -6.82 -7.11 -9.61
N ILE A 148 -6.25 -7.64 -8.53
CA ILE A 148 -5.04 -8.49 -8.59
C ILE A 148 -5.34 -9.74 -9.43
N GLN A 149 -6.53 -10.33 -9.30
CA GLN A 149 -6.95 -11.51 -10.06
C GLN A 149 -7.00 -11.31 -11.58
N THR A 150 -6.94 -10.09 -12.07
CA THR A 150 -6.86 -9.78 -13.51
C THR A 150 -5.43 -9.63 -14.02
N GLN A 151 -4.42 -9.87 -13.17
CA GLN A 151 -2.99 -9.69 -13.46
C GLN A 151 -2.15 -10.83 -12.87
N LEU A 152 -2.70 -12.04 -12.81
CA LEU A 152 -2.08 -13.20 -12.16
C LEU A 152 -0.78 -13.66 -12.86
N GLU A 153 -0.63 -13.35 -14.15
CA GLU A 153 0.59 -13.61 -14.92
C GLU A 153 1.84 -12.94 -14.31
N ARG A 154 1.64 -11.84 -13.57
CA ARG A 154 2.73 -11.13 -12.89
C ARG A 154 3.22 -11.81 -11.62
N ALA A 155 2.45 -12.74 -11.06
CA ALA A 155 2.84 -13.47 -9.84
C ALA A 155 4.19 -14.18 -10.02
N ALA A 156 4.46 -14.74 -11.21
CA ALA A 156 5.73 -15.40 -11.52
C ALA A 156 6.97 -14.47 -11.45
N SER A 157 6.76 -13.15 -11.53
CA SER A 157 7.83 -12.16 -11.45
C SER A 157 8.14 -11.72 -10.02
N ILE A 158 7.29 -12.06 -9.04
CA ILE A 158 7.46 -11.67 -7.63
C ILE A 158 8.58 -12.48 -7.01
N ARG A 159 9.58 -11.78 -6.46
CA ARG A 159 10.76 -12.38 -5.82
C ARG A 159 10.89 -12.03 -4.35
N CYS A 160 10.14 -11.02 -3.88
CA CYS A 160 10.12 -10.62 -2.49
C CYS A 160 8.99 -11.30 -1.72
N PRO A 161 9.12 -11.49 -0.40
CA PRO A 161 8.01 -11.87 0.48
C PRO A 161 6.80 -10.96 0.30
N MET A 162 5.59 -11.56 0.27
CA MET A 162 4.33 -10.82 0.21
C MET A 162 3.33 -11.27 1.28
N GLN A 163 2.64 -10.29 1.87
CA GLN A 163 1.53 -10.54 2.79
C GLN A 163 0.25 -9.93 2.24
N PHE A 164 -0.83 -10.71 2.26
CA PHE A 164 -2.14 -10.29 1.77
C PHE A 164 -3.18 -10.32 2.89
N HIS A 165 -4.03 -9.28 2.93
CA HIS A 165 -5.13 -9.15 3.88
C HIS A 165 -6.44 -9.00 3.11
N TYR A 166 -7.31 -10.02 3.15
CA TYR A 166 -8.61 -10.03 2.48
C TYR A 166 -9.75 -10.08 3.49
N ALA A 167 -10.87 -9.47 3.14
CA ALA A 167 -12.11 -9.55 3.90
C ALA A 167 -12.97 -10.71 3.40
N GLU A 168 -13.63 -11.45 4.31
CA GLU A 168 -14.49 -12.57 3.92
C GLU A 168 -15.73 -12.10 3.15
N LEU A 169 -16.32 -10.96 3.58
CA LEU A 169 -17.54 -10.39 3.01
C LEU A 169 -17.25 -9.23 2.05
N ASP A 170 -16.13 -9.32 1.31
CA ASP A 170 -15.75 -8.30 0.33
C ASP A 170 -16.63 -8.40 -0.92
N ASP A 171 -17.42 -7.35 -1.19
CA ASP A 171 -18.31 -7.26 -2.35
C ASP A 171 -17.60 -6.97 -3.68
N HIS A 172 -16.30 -6.61 -3.62
CA HIS A 172 -15.45 -6.37 -4.78
C HIS A 172 -14.49 -7.51 -5.09
N ILE A 173 -14.16 -8.35 -4.08
CA ILE A 173 -13.16 -9.41 -4.18
C ILE A 173 -13.76 -10.71 -3.63
N PRO A 174 -14.48 -11.50 -4.45
CA PRO A 174 -15.06 -12.75 -4.00
C PRO A 174 -13.96 -13.74 -3.60
N MET A 175 -14.27 -14.67 -2.70
CA MET A 175 -13.31 -15.67 -2.21
C MET A 175 -12.67 -16.51 -3.33
N SER A 176 -13.40 -16.74 -4.43
CA SER A 176 -12.84 -17.39 -5.62
C SER A 176 -11.67 -16.60 -6.26
N ALA A 177 -11.71 -15.26 -6.21
CA ALA A 177 -10.60 -14.42 -6.65
C ALA A 177 -9.40 -14.51 -5.70
N VAL A 178 -9.66 -14.59 -4.39
CA VAL A 178 -8.59 -14.84 -3.38
C VAL A 178 -7.90 -16.17 -3.64
N ASP A 179 -8.66 -17.22 -3.95
CA ASP A 179 -8.11 -18.55 -4.24
C ASP A 179 -7.28 -18.56 -5.53
N GLN A 180 -7.71 -17.82 -6.57
CA GLN A 180 -6.92 -17.64 -7.80
C GLN A 180 -5.57 -16.96 -7.51
N VAL A 181 -5.56 -15.91 -6.67
CA VAL A 181 -4.32 -15.23 -6.24
C VAL A 181 -3.42 -16.19 -5.49
N ARG A 182 -3.96 -16.97 -4.53
CA ARG A 182 -3.19 -18.00 -3.81
C ARG A 182 -2.52 -18.98 -4.75
N GLN A 183 -3.27 -19.53 -5.71
CA GLN A 183 -2.75 -20.50 -6.68
C GLN A 183 -1.64 -19.89 -7.54
N ALA A 184 -1.83 -18.67 -8.05
CA ALA A 184 -0.82 -18.01 -8.86
C ALA A 184 0.49 -17.77 -8.09
N LEU A 185 0.40 -17.43 -6.81
CA LEU A 185 1.57 -17.18 -5.96
C LEU A 185 2.37 -18.44 -5.63
N LEU A 186 1.78 -19.64 -5.70
CA LEU A 186 2.53 -20.90 -5.54
C LEU A 186 3.64 -21.06 -6.60
N GLY A 187 3.51 -20.43 -7.77
CA GLY A 187 4.52 -20.42 -8.82
C GLY A 187 5.60 -19.32 -8.66
N SER A 188 5.50 -18.47 -7.66
CA SER A 188 6.47 -17.40 -7.43
C SER A 188 7.71 -17.91 -6.69
N ALA A 189 8.85 -17.24 -6.88
CA ALA A 189 10.07 -17.52 -6.13
C ALA A 189 9.92 -17.26 -4.61
N ALA A 190 8.95 -16.43 -4.22
CA ALA A 190 8.66 -16.07 -2.84
C ALA A 190 7.51 -16.87 -2.22
N ALA A 191 7.03 -17.94 -2.87
CA ALA A 191 5.86 -18.71 -2.42
C ALA A 191 5.93 -19.13 -0.95
N ALA A 192 7.08 -19.62 -0.49
CA ALA A 192 7.28 -20.09 0.88
C ALA A 192 7.26 -18.99 1.95
N GLN A 193 7.39 -17.72 1.53
CA GLN A 193 7.39 -16.53 2.40
C GLN A 193 6.16 -15.66 2.18
N THR A 194 5.19 -16.15 1.40
CA THR A 194 3.94 -15.44 1.11
C THR A 194 2.85 -15.87 2.08
N GLU A 195 2.20 -14.89 2.69
CA GLU A 195 1.10 -15.09 3.63
C GLU A 195 -0.21 -14.53 3.07
N VAL A 196 -1.30 -15.29 3.20
CA VAL A 196 -2.65 -14.83 2.79
C VAL A 196 -3.61 -14.99 3.95
N HIS A 197 -4.04 -13.87 4.51
CA HIS A 197 -4.97 -13.79 5.63
C HIS A 197 -6.36 -13.39 5.14
N VAL A 198 -7.39 -14.10 5.58
CA VAL A 198 -8.80 -13.75 5.38
C VAL A 198 -9.41 -13.43 6.75
N TYR A 199 -10.16 -12.35 6.84
CA TYR A 199 -10.75 -11.87 8.08
C TYR A 199 -12.25 -12.13 8.09
N PRO A 200 -12.73 -13.06 8.95
CA PRO A 200 -14.15 -13.40 9.06
C PRO A 200 -15.01 -12.19 9.43
N GLY A 201 -16.16 -12.05 8.79
CA GLY A 201 -17.11 -10.96 9.01
C GLY A 201 -16.66 -9.58 8.56
N ALA A 202 -15.43 -9.43 8.07
CA ALA A 202 -14.92 -8.16 7.56
C ALA A 202 -15.41 -7.90 6.13
N MET A 203 -15.58 -6.63 5.79
CA MET A 203 -15.97 -6.12 4.46
C MET A 203 -14.82 -5.35 3.80
N HIS A 204 -14.97 -5.00 2.52
CA HIS A 204 -13.99 -4.18 1.81
C HIS A 204 -13.67 -2.88 2.56
N GLY A 205 -12.40 -2.56 2.73
CA GLY A 205 -11.96 -1.37 3.47
C GLY A 205 -12.00 -1.52 5.00
N PHE A 206 -12.05 -2.74 5.53
CA PHE A 206 -12.16 -3.02 6.97
C PHE A 206 -11.09 -2.35 7.84
N ASN A 207 -9.94 -2.00 7.26
CA ASN A 207 -8.84 -1.35 7.99
C ASN A 207 -9.02 0.17 8.11
N CYS A 208 -9.91 0.77 7.32
CA CYS A 208 -10.09 2.22 7.28
C CYS A 208 -11.10 2.67 8.36
N TRP A 209 -10.60 3.25 9.46
CA TRP A 209 -11.46 3.74 10.56
C TRP A 209 -12.36 4.92 10.19
N ALA A 210 -12.17 5.54 9.03
CA ALA A 210 -13.03 6.60 8.52
C ALA A 210 -14.21 6.08 7.66
N ARG A 211 -14.32 4.74 7.48
CA ARG A 211 -15.40 4.10 6.70
C ARG A 211 -16.36 3.35 7.59
N ALA A 212 -17.62 3.25 7.14
CA ALA A 212 -18.64 2.45 7.82
C ALA A 212 -18.29 0.94 7.85
N SER A 213 -17.45 0.46 6.93
CA SER A 213 -16.97 -0.93 6.89
C SER A 213 -15.81 -1.22 7.85
N TYR A 214 -15.40 -0.24 8.67
CA TYR A 214 -14.33 -0.46 9.65
C TYR A 214 -14.66 -1.61 10.60
N HIS A 215 -13.74 -2.58 10.68
CA HIS A 215 -13.90 -3.72 11.57
C HIS A 215 -12.70 -3.77 12.52
N ALA A 216 -12.85 -3.18 13.70
CA ALA A 216 -11.76 -2.94 14.65
C ALA A 216 -10.94 -4.20 15.00
N PRO A 217 -11.54 -5.39 15.27
CA PRO A 217 -10.75 -6.59 15.56
C PRO A 217 -9.86 -7.03 14.39
N SER A 218 -10.42 -7.01 13.16
CA SER A 218 -9.68 -7.38 11.95
C SER A 218 -8.59 -6.36 11.62
N ALA A 219 -8.88 -5.06 11.78
CA ALA A 219 -7.93 -3.98 11.54
C ALA A 219 -6.73 -4.07 12.50
N ALA A 220 -6.97 -4.27 13.78
CA ALA A 220 -5.91 -4.41 14.79
C ALA A 220 -5.03 -5.63 14.51
N LEU A 221 -5.64 -6.79 14.19
CA LEU A 221 -4.91 -8.00 13.88
C LEU A 221 -4.10 -7.87 12.58
N ALA A 222 -4.67 -7.27 11.54
CA ALA A 222 -3.99 -7.04 10.27
C ALA A 222 -2.82 -6.08 10.41
N LEU A 223 -3.00 -4.99 11.17
CA LEU A 223 -1.91 -4.04 11.47
C LEU A 223 -0.76 -4.72 12.22
N GLY A 224 -1.05 -5.49 13.27
CA GLY A 224 -0.02 -6.20 14.03
C GLY A 224 0.77 -7.19 13.15
N ARG A 225 0.09 -7.93 12.27
CA ARG A 225 0.72 -8.81 11.28
C ARG A 225 1.62 -8.04 10.33
N SER A 226 1.11 -6.95 9.74
CA SER A 226 1.87 -6.13 8.79
C SER A 226 3.09 -5.49 9.42
N LEU A 227 2.98 -4.95 10.64
CA LEU A 227 4.12 -4.37 11.35
C LEU A 227 5.18 -5.42 11.65
N GLY A 228 4.80 -6.59 12.18
CA GLY A 228 5.72 -7.69 12.43
C GLY A 228 6.40 -8.19 11.16
N TYR A 229 5.62 -8.36 10.09
CA TYR A 229 6.11 -8.80 8.79
C TYR A 229 7.11 -7.81 8.17
N LEU A 230 6.73 -6.53 8.10
CA LEU A 230 7.60 -5.48 7.57
C LEU A 230 8.85 -5.28 8.43
N ALA A 231 8.74 -5.33 9.75
CA ALA A 231 9.89 -5.23 10.65
C ALA A 231 10.88 -6.38 10.42
N HIS A 232 10.39 -7.62 10.34
CA HIS A 232 11.24 -8.78 10.06
C HIS A 232 12.01 -8.66 8.74
N HIS A 233 11.31 -8.29 7.68
CA HIS A 233 11.92 -8.28 6.34
C HIS A 233 12.71 -7.01 6.04
N LEU A 234 12.37 -5.85 6.62
CA LEU A 234 12.99 -4.58 6.28
C LEU A 234 14.04 -4.11 7.28
N HIS A 235 13.89 -4.41 8.58
CA HIS A 235 14.92 -4.15 9.59
C HIS A 235 15.92 -5.31 9.75
N GLY A 236 15.58 -6.50 9.25
CA GLY A 236 16.46 -7.68 9.36
C GLY A 236 16.47 -8.30 10.75
N LEU A 237 15.31 -8.30 11.42
CA LEU A 237 15.11 -8.90 12.75
C LEU A 237 14.85 -10.41 12.65
#